data_f668f009df672c55b5285bab2a3273b6
#
_entry.id   f668f009df672c55b5285bab2a3273b6
#
_cell.length_a   1.000
_cell.length_b   1.000
_cell.length_c   1.000
_cell.angle_alpha   90.00
_cell.angle_beta   90.00
_cell.angle_gamma   90.00
#
_symmetry.space_group_name_H-M   'P 1'
#
loop_
_entity.id
_entity.type
_entity.pdbx_description
1 polymer ?
#
loop_
_entity_poly.entity_id
_entity_poly.type
_entity_poly.pdbx_seq_one_letter_code
_entity_poly.pdbx_strand_id
1 'polypeptide(L)'
;MDSVVLALQSEFPQIEGLVVNIGGDLRVAGRSRYSVSIPAPQRDALNAAPLAVLQLSNQAIATSGMSERSMRVGNTVVSHIMDPRTARPSSDIPSASVLAADAETADVLATICSVLRPAESVRLVESVPGAACCLVTSGGAIF
;
A
#
# COMPACT_ATOMS: atom_id res chain seq x y z
N MET A 1 1.14 11.51 8.05
CA MET A 1 1.64 10.38 8.86
C MET A 1 3.08 10.62 9.31
N ASP A 2 3.99 10.92 8.42
CA ASP A 2 5.41 11.15 8.74
C ASP A 2 5.63 12.30 9.72
N SER A 3 4.90 13.41 9.58
CA SER A 3 4.94 14.53 10.54
C SER A 3 4.54 14.13 11.97
N VAL A 4 3.56 13.21 12.09
CA VAL A 4 3.13 12.69 13.41
C VAL A 4 4.24 11.84 14.02
N VAL A 5 4.89 11.00 13.23
CA VAL A 5 6.02 10.18 13.67
C VAL A 5 7.16 11.06 14.17
N LEU A 6 7.53 12.08 13.40
CA LEU A 6 8.59 13.03 13.78
C LEU A 6 8.25 13.78 15.08
N ALA A 7 7.01 14.24 15.22
CA ALA A 7 6.56 14.92 16.44
C ALA A 7 6.64 14.00 17.67
N LEU A 8 6.14 12.76 17.54
CA LEU A 8 6.17 11.79 18.64
C LEU A 8 7.60 11.39 19.03
N GLN A 9 8.49 11.21 18.07
CA GLN A 9 9.90 10.89 18.35
C GLN A 9 10.63 12.06 19.02
N SER A 10 10.28 13.30 18.67
CA SER A 10 10.83 14.51 19.28
C SER A 10 10.34 14.73 20.70
N GLU A 11 9.04 14.55 20.93
CA GLU A 11 8.41 14.79 22.24
C GLU A 11 8.67 13.67 23.24
N PHE A 12 8.80 12.42 22.73
CA PHE A 12 8.95 11.22 23.53
C PHE A 12 10.19 10.41 23.10
N PRO A 13 11.41 10.93 23.35
CA PRO A 13 12.64 10.29 22.87
C PRO A 13 12.93 8.90 23.50
N GLN A 14 12.22 8.54 24.57
CA GLN A 14 12.29 7.23 25.22
C GLN A 14 11.52 6.14 24.48
N ILE A 15 10.69 6.49 23.47
CA ILE A 15 9.97 5.50 22.66
C ILE A 15 10.95 4.80 21.71
N GLU A 16 11.13 3.49 21.92
CA GLU A 16 12.06 2.68 21.11
C GLU A 16 11.47 2.32 19.74
N GLY A 17 10.16 2.28 19.61
CA GLY A 17 9.48 2.00 18.35
C GLY A 17 8.01 2.33 18.40
N LEU A 18 7.47 2.74 17.25
CA LEU A 18 6.06 3.05 17.10
C LEU A 18 5.54 2.61 15.73
N VAL A 19 4.24 2.33 15.71
CA VAL A 19 3.50 2.06 14.48
C VAL A 19 2.33 3.04 14.41
N VAL A 20 2.24 3.77 13.32
CA VAL A 20 1.09 4.64 13.01
C VAL A 20 0.31 3.99 11.87
N ASN A 21 -0.99 3.80 12.08
CA ASN A 21 -1.91 3.29 11.07
C ASN A 21 -2.98 4.35 10.80
N ILE A 22 -3.12 4.77 9.56
CA ILE A 22 -4.17 5.69 9.12
C ILE A 22 -4.78 5.15 7.84
N GLY A 23 -6.04 4.71 7.92
CA GLY A 23 -6.79 4.23 6.76
C GLY A 23 -6.27 2.93 6.11
N GLY A 24 -5.43 2.17 6.81
CA GLY A 24 -4.79 0.96 6.29
C GLY A 24 -3.31 1.14 5.94
N ASP A 25 -2.86 2.38 5.74
CA ASP A 25 -1.45 2.67 5.55
C ASP A 25 -0.72 2.64 6.88
N LEU A 26 0.48 2.07 6.88
CA LEU A 26 1.29 1.85 8.06
C LEU A 26 2.64 2.56 7.94
N ARG A 27 3.01 3.26 9.01
CA ARG A 27 4.35 3.83 9.19
C ARG A 27 4.99 3.25 10.44
N VAL A 28 6.07 2.52 10.26
CA VAL A 28 6.90 1.97 11.33
C VAL A 28 8.11 2.86 11.54
N ALA A 29 8.38 3.25 12.78
CA ALA A 29 9.54 4.06 13.12
C ALA A 29 10.20 3.59 14.43
N GLY A 30 11.49 3.89 14.59
CA GLY A 30 12.28 3.50 15.74
C GLY A 30 13.13 2.25 15.50
N ARG A 31 13.64 1.66 16.58
CA ARG A 31 14.60 0.53 16.55
C ARG A 31 13.92 -0.84 16.45
N SER A 32 12.66 -0.92 16.82
CA SER A 32 11.90 -2.16 16.81
C SER A 32 11.50 -2.58 15.40
N ARG A 33 11.41 -3.89 15.18
CA ARG A 33 10.85 -4.48 13.97
C ARG A 33 9.42 -4.91 14.22
N TYR A 34 8.57 -4.72 13.23
CA TYR A 34 7.15 -5.07 13.30
C TYR A 34 6.77 -5.96 12.12
N SER A 35 6.03 -7.02 12.43
CA SER A 35 5.44 -7.88 11.40
C SER A 35 4.20 -7.20 10.81
N VAL A 36 4.21 -6.97 9.51
CA VAL A 36 3.09 -6.38 8.77
C VAL A 36 2.67 -7.32 7.66
N SER A 37 1.38 -7.60 7.59
CA SER A 37 0.81 -8.49 6.58
C SER A 37 0.31 -7.70 5.38
N ILE A 38 0.64 -8.17 4.17
CA ILE A 38 0.00 -7.73 2.92
C ILE A 38 -1.27 -8.56 2.75
N PRO A 39 -2.47 -7.96 2.74
CA PRO A 39 -3.70 -8.72 2.58
C PRO A 39 -3.85 -9.27 1.16
N ALA A 40 -4.43 -10.47 1.04
CA ALA A 40 -4.87 -10.97 -0.26
C ALA A 40 -6.06 -10.14 -0.76
N PRO A 41 -6.11 -9.76 -2.06
CA PRO A 41 -7.19 -8.91 -2.59
C PRO A 41 -8.55 -9.60 -2.62
N GLN A 42 -8.60 -10.92 -2.62
CA GLN A 42 -9.85 -11.70 -2.56
C GLN A 42 -10.20 -11.98 -1.09
N ARG A 43 -11.12 -11.20 -0.55
CA ARG A 43 -11.62 -11.34 0.84
C ARG A 43 -12.90 -12.17 0.91
N ASP A 44 -12.92 -13.38 0.38
CA ASP A 44 -14.08 -14.27 0.56
C ASP A 44 -14.15 -14.89 1.98
N ALA A 45 -13.13 -14.68 2.81
CA ALA A 45 -13.11 -15.10 4.20
C ALA A 45 -12.43 -14.05 5.09
N LEU A 46 -13.05 -13.77 6.24
CA LEU A 46 -12.51 -12.86 7.28
C LEU A 46 -11.11 -13.30 7.80
N ASN A 47 -10.74 -14.54 7.58
CA ASN A 47 -9.47 -15.16 8.01
C ASN A 47 -8.63 -15.67 6.82
N ALA A 48 -8.73 -15.06 5.64
CA ALA A 48 -7.87 -15.43 4.53
C ALA A 48 -6.39 -15.23 4.91
N ALA A 49 -5.55 -16.18 4.52
CA ALA A 49 -4.10 -16.05 4.73
C ALA A 49 -3.58 -14.79 4.01
N PRO A 50 -2.66 -14.04 4.62
CA PRO A 50 -2.05 -12.90 3.96
C PRO A 50 -1.23 -13.36 2.74
N LEU A 51 -1.14 -12.47 1.74
CA LEU A 51 -0.30 -12.70 0.56
C LEU A 51 1.19 -12.79 0.94
N ALA A 52 1.61 -11.94 1.88
CA ALA A 52 2.96 -11.94 2.43
C ALA A 52 2.97 -11.35 3.83
N VAL A 53 4.02 -11.65 4.60
CA VAL A 53 4.32 -11.02 5.89
C VAL A 53 5.71 -10.40 5.81
N LEU A 54 5.79 -9.11 6.07
CA LEU A 54 7.02 -8.32 6.02
C LEU A 54 7.48 -7.97 7.45
N GLN A 55 8.80 -7.86 7.62
CA GLN A 55 9.41 -7.32 8.84
C GLN A 55 9.88 -5.90 8.58
N LEU A 56 9.15 -4.91 9.06
CA LEU A 56 9.41 -3.51 8.80
C LEU A 56 10.18 -2.85 9.96
N SER A 57 11.10 -1.96 9.61
CA SER A 57 11.84 -1.10 10.53
C SER A 57 12.15 0.22 9.83
N ASN A 58 11.73 1.34 10.39
CA ASN A 58 11.88 2.69 9.79
C ASN A 58 11.36 2.79 8.35
N GLN A 59 10.26 2.13 8.05
CA GLN A 59 9.67 2.05 6.73
C GLN A 59 8.16 2.26 6.81
N ALA A 60 7.56 2.53 5.68
CA ALA A 60 6.12 2.60 5.51
C ALA A 60 5.64 1.59 4.47
N ILE A 61 4.40 1.19 4.58
CA ILE A 61 3.69 0.43 3.55
C ILE A 61 2.31 1.02 3.36
N ALA A 62 1.92 1.22 2.12
CA ALA A 62 0.59 1.62 1.72
C ALA A 62 0.02 0.61 0.73
N THR A 63 -1.30 0.43 0.75
CA THR A 63 -1.99 -0.44 -0.21
C THR A 63 -3.15 0.29 -0.84
N SER A 64 -3.04 0.54 -2.13
CA SER A 64 -4.14 1.03 -2.96
C SER A 64 -4.83 -0.12 -3.67
N GLY A 65 -6.17 -0.08 -3.75
CA GLY A 65 -6.88 -1.13 -4.45
C GLY A 65 -8.40 -1.03 -4.39
N MET A 66 -9.05 -1.98 -5.03
CA MET A 66 -10.52 -2.02 -5.14
C MET A 66 -11.21 -2.36 -3.82
N SER A 67 -10.51 -3.01 -2.86
CA SER A 67 -11.13 -3.51 -1.63
C SER A 67 -11.42 -2.42 -0.60
N GLU A 68 -10.71 -1.29 -0.64
CA GLU A 68 -10.77 -0.29 0.43
C GLU A 68 -11.93 0.70 0.24
N ARG A 69 -12.15 1.19 -0.97
CA ARG A 69 -13.18 2.21 -1.27
C ARG A 69 -13.86 1.99 -2.62
N SER A 70 -14.27 0.75 -2.90
CA SER A 70 -15.03 0.47 -4.12
C SER A 70 -16.48 0.93 -3.99
N MET A 71 -17.06 1.33 -5.11
CA MET A 71 -18.47 1.72 -5.22
C MET A 71 -19.22 0.70 -6.05
N ARG A 72 -20.43 0.31 -5.63
CA ARG A 72 -21.29 -0.55 -6.44
C ARG A 72 -22.21 0.32 -7.32
N VAL A 73 -22.07 0.15 -8.63
CA VAL A 73 -22.94 0.79 -9.62
C VAL A 73 -23.72 -0.31 -10.35
N GLY A 74 -24.98 -0.47 -10.00
CA GLY A 74 -25.78 -1.62 -10.46
C GLY A 74 -25.18 -2.94 -9.95
N ASN A 75 -24.85 -3.86 -10.86
CA ASN A 75 -24.20 -5.14 -10.55
C ASN A 75 -22.67 -5.11 -10.65
N THR A 76 -22.08 -3.96 -10.93
CA THR A 76 -20.62 -3.82 -11.11
C THR A 76 -20.00 -3.12 -9.93
N VAL A 77 -18.87 -3.66 -9.43
CA VAL A 77 -18.02 -2.99 -8.45
C VAL A 77 -17.01 -2.15 -9.21
N VAL A 78 -16.93 -0.87 -8.87
CA VAL A 78 -16.07 0.12 -9.56
C VAL A 78 -15.06 0.67 -8.57
N SER A 79 -13.81 0.77 -8.99
CA SER A 79 -12.76 1.42 -8.22
C SER A 79 -13.02 2.93 -8.11
N HIS A 80 -12.66 3.53 -6.98
CA HIS A 80 -12.61 4.98 -6.81
C HIS A 80 -11.39 5.60 -7.49
N ILE A 81 -10.39 4.78 -7.84
CA ILE A 81 -9.18 5.23 -8.53
C ILE A 81 -9.48 5.32 -10.03
N MET A 82 -9.30 6.52 -10.57
CA MET A 82 -9.57 6.81 -11.99
C MET A 82 -8.26 6.91 -12.77
N ASP A 83 -8.20 6.26 -13.93
CA ASP A 83 -7.11 6.49 -14.87
C ASP A 83 -7.29 7.84 -15.57
N PRO A 84 -6.40 8.83 -15.34
CA PRO A 84 -6.54 10.17 -15.90
C PRO A 84 -6.41 10.20 -17.42
N ARG A 85 -5.82 9.17 -18.05
CA ARG A 85 -5.65 9.06 -19.50
C ARG A 85 -6.94 8.67 -20.21
N THR A 86 -7.79 7.90 -19.54
CA THR A 86 -9.02 7.33 -20.12
C THR A 86 -10.28 7.86 -19.47
N ALA A 87 -10.19 8.54 -18.31
CA ALA A 87 -11.27 8.95 -17.44
C ALA A 87 -12.18 7.76 -17.03
N ARG A 88 -11.61 6.56 -16.90
CA ARG A 88 -12.31 5.35 -16.49
C ARG A 88 -11.72 4.83 -15.15
N PRO A 89 -12.55 4.15 -14.34
CA PRO A 89 -12.06 3.47 -13.15
C PRO A 89 -10.96 2.45 -13.51
N SER A 90 -9.88 2.45 -12.74
CA SER A 90 -8.84 1.44 -12.87
C SER A 90 -9.35 0.09 -12.33
N SER A 91 -9.10 -0.99 -13.08
CA SER A 91 -9.57 -2.35 -12.76
C SER A 91 -8.49 -3.43 -12.89
N ASP A 92 -7.37 -3.11 -13.53
CA ASP A 92 -6.37 -4.11 -13.94
C ASP A 92 -5.52 -4.59 -12.76
N ILE A 93 -5.32 -3.70 -11.75
CA ILE A 93 -4.55 -3.99 -10.54
C ILE A 93 -5.45 -3.78 -9.31
N PRO A 94 -6.19 -4.80 -8.87
CA PRO A 94 -7.07 -4.73 -7.71
C PRO A 94 -6.33 -4.54 -6.38
N SER A 95 -5.02 -4.78 -6.32
CA SER A 95 -4.20 -4.52 -5.13
C SER A 95 -2.78 -4.14 -5.52
N ALA A 96 -2.34 -2.98 -5.06
CA ALA A 96 -0.98 -2.47 -5.20
C ALA A 96 -0.47 -2.07 -3.82
N SER A 97 0.38 -2.91 -3.23
CA SER A 97 1.07 -2.63 -1.97
C SER A 97 2.47 -2.13 -2.27
N VAL A 98 2.84 -0.99 -1.70
CA VAL A 98 4.17 -0.41 -1.88
C VAL A 98 4.81 -0.15 -0.53
N LEU A 99 6.05 -0.63 -0.39
CA LEU A 99 6.97 -0.33 0.69
C LEU A 99 7.84 0.85 0.27
N ALA A 100 8.06 1.80 1.20
CA ALA A 100 8.98 2.92 0.99
C ALA A 100 9.60 3.40 2.32
N ALA A 101 10.52 4.34 2.25
CA ALA A 101 11.16 4.92 3.43
C ALA A 101 10.19 5.75 4.28
N ASP A 102 9.17 6.35 3.68
CA ASP A 102 8.17 7.21 4.31
C ASP A 102 6.76 6.90 3.77
N ALA A 103 5.74 7.35 4.50
CA ALA A 103 4.36 7.02 4.20
C ALA A 103 3.82 7.79 2.98
N GLU A 104 4.27 9.02 2.77
CA GLU A 104 3.87 9.82 1.62
C GLU A 104 4.31 9.16 0.31
N THR A 105 5.57 8.75 0.23
CA THR A 105 6.12 8.03 -0.93
C THR A 105 5.40 6.69 -1.16
N ALA A 106 5.13 5.93 -0.09
CA ALA A 106 4.44 4.65 -0.21
C ALA A 106 3.02 4.81 -0.78
N ASP A 107 2.23 5.76 -0.26
CA ASP A 107 0.84 6.02 -0.67
C ASP A 107 0.76 6.52 -2.11
N VAL A 108 1.60 7.51 -2.47
CA VAL A 108 1.65 8.04 -3.84
C VAL A 108 2.01 6.94 -4.83
N LEU A 109 3.04 6.14 -4.56
CA LEU A 109 3.45 5.06 -5.46
C LEU A 109 2.38 3.96 -5.55
N ALA A 110 1.73 3.58 -4.43
CA ALA A 110 0.67 2.59 -4.44
C ALA A 110 -0.50 3.03 -5.33
N THR A 111 -0.90 4.30 -5.24
CA THR A 111 -1.95 4.88 -6.09
C THR A 111 -1.55 4.89 -7.57
N ILE A 112 -0.33 5.31 -7.88
CA ILE A 112 0.20 5.30 -9.27
C ILE A 112 0.23 3.87 -9.83
N CYS A 113 0.72 2.90 -9.03
CA CYS A 113 0.79 1.50 -9.42
C CYS A 113 -0.59 0.88 -9.71
N SER A 114 -1.65 1.39 -9.07
CA SER A 114 -3.02 0.95 -9.37
C SER A 114 -3.53 1.39 -10.76
N VAL A 115 -2.84 2.34 -11.40
CA VAL A 115 -3.23 2.91 -12.72
C VAL A 115 -2.30 2.47 -13.84
N LEU A 116 -1.01 2.29 -13.56
CA LEU A 116 -0.01 1.88 -14.54
C LEU A 116 -0.11 0.38 -14.84
N ARG A 117 0.49 -0.03 -15.96
CA ARG A 117 0.71 -1.46 -16.25
C ARG A 117 1.74 -2.05 -15.26
N PRO A 118 1.65 -3.33 -14.90
CA PRO A 118 2.56 -3.94 -13.92
C PRO A 118 4.05 -3.69 -14.21
N ALA A 119 4.49 -3.89 -15.45
CA ALA A 119 5.89 -3.66 -15.82
C ALA A 119 6.35 -2.20 -15.74
N GLU A 120 5.43 -1.24 -15.92
CA GLU A 120 5.72 0.19 -15.76
C GLU A 120 5.78 0.54 -14.26
N SER A 121 4.87 -0.02 -13.47
CA SER A 121 4.84 0.12 -12.02
C SER A 121 6.13 -0.39 -11.36
N VAL A 122 6.55 -1.60 -11.72
CA VAL A 122 7.79 -2.20 -11.18
C VAL A 122 8.99 -1.30 -11.50
N ARG A 123 9.16 -0.88 -12.76
CA ARG A 123 10.26 0.01 -13.15
C ARG A 123 10.23 1.36 -12.42
N LEU A 124 9.05 1.92 -12.22
CA LEU A 124 8.90 3.17 -11.47
C LEU A 124 9.34 2.97 -10.01
N VAL A 125 8.83 1.94 -9.35
CA VAL A 125 9.14 1.68 -7.94
C VAL A 125 10.64 1.36 -7.76
N GLU A 126 11.24 0.56 -8.64
CA GLU A 126 12.68 0.26 -8.63
C GLU A 126 13.56 1.51 -8.82
N SER A 127 13.04 2.56 -9.46
CA SER A 127 13.76 3.83 -9.58
C SER A 127 13.81 4.66 -8.29
N VAL A 128 12.99 4.30 -7.29
CA VAL A 128 12.94 4.98 -6.00
C VAL A 128 13.76 4.19 -4.98
N PRO A 129 14.85 4.75 -4.43
CA PRO A 129 15.72 4.05 -3.50
C PRO A 129 14.98 3.52 -2.26
N GLY A 130 15.12 2.23 -1.99
CA GLY A 130 14.52 1.58 -0.82
C GLY A 130 13.02 1.30 -0.96
N ALA A 131 12.42 1.54 -2.13
CA ALA A 131 11.04 1.16 -2.41
C ALA A 131 10.94 -0.25 -3.03
N ALA A 132 9.83 -0.92 -2.75
CA ALA A 132 9.46 -2.20 -3.34
C ALA A 132 7.94 -2.29 -3.48
N CYS A 133 7.44 -3.06 -4.43
CA CYS A 133 6.00 -3.26 -4.60
C CYS A 133 5.61 -4.74 -4.65
N CYS A 134 4.36 -4.98 -4.31
CA CYS A 134 3.67 -6.23 -4.55
C CYS A 134 2.34 -5.90 -5.23
N LEU A 135 2.20 -6.27 -6.50
CA LEU A 135 1.05 -5.96 -7.32
C LEU A 135 0.29 -7.25 -7.61
N VAL A 136 -1.02 -7.21 -7.45
CA VAL A 136 -1.90 -8.32 -7.85
C VAL A 136 -2.78 -7.84 -8.98
N THR A 137 -2.77 -8.55 -10.11
CA THR A 137 -3.62 -8.23 -11.25
C THR A 137 -5.00 -8.86 -11.12
N SER A 138 -5.96 -8.37 -11.90
CA SER A 138 -7.29 -8.96 -12.00
C SER A 138 -7.28 -10.42 -12.50
N GLY A 139 -6.24 -10.82 -13.22
CA GLY A 139 -6.00 -12.21 -13.63
C GLY A 139 -5.30 -13.08 -12.56
N GLY A 140 -4.99 -12.53 -11.37
CA GLY A 140 -4.34 -13.25 -10.27
C GLY A 140 -2.81 -13.35 -10.38
N ALA A 141 -2.19 -12.72 -11.38
CA ALA A 141 -0.72 -12.67 -11.44
C ALA A 141 -0.16 -11.71 -10.38
N ILE A 142 0.98 -12.07 -9.81
CA ILE A 142 1.69 -11.30 -8.78
C ILE A 142 3.03 -10.84 -9.36
N PHE A 143 3.35 -9.56 -9.13
CA PHE A 143 4.59 -8.89 -9.53
C PHE A 143 5.27 -8.25 -8.34
#